data_10fa4ca741b5c0f1588c7b0fbdb0ff7f
#
_entry.id   10fa4ca741b5c0f1588c7b0fbdb0ff7f
#
_cell.length_a   1.000
_cell.length_b   1.000
_cell.length_c   1.000
_cell.angle_alpha   90.00
_cell.angle_beta   90.00
_cell.angle_gamma   90.00
#
_symmetry.space_group_name_H-M   'P 1'
#
loop_
_entity.id
_entity.type
_entity.pdbx_description
1 polymer ?
#
loop_
_entity_poly.entity_id
_entity_poly.type
_entity_poly.pdbx_seq_one_letter_code
_entity_poly.pdbx_strand_id
1 'polypeptide(L)'
;MSASAWVRGSLLVLLMGIVSIVEVTFVGDTTIYSLKAANIREELHESVVHNKPPAGGWAAHGANDAMNIRIAIPYLVEFLHEETGIRVLQLYKGIDLICIWLALIIFFAYLSEQFTSRESALACLYFAAILPLTFALHAYHPYDRASLVAWLLAIWCARARHFWKFSAVALVAVLIKYDAIVLPGLYFLGNATPQTWRKYLSQSFAIGIILLTIFLGLFWLLTGSYVREDYMDQILRNFKMMIGTAIFYPPTLAFGLPVVLAILGYKSSDQFMRASIWFAGMIAVILIVAVNFEEVRCEQMLIPLLAPAALCGLRRILGEPGASQRQPRPANTLQI
;
A
#
# COMPACT_ATOMS: atom_id res chain seq x y z
N MET A 1 -3.10 29.42 12.19
CA MET A 1 -3.88 29.06 10.98
C MET A 1 -5.07 29.98 10.87
N SER A 2 -5.38 30.52 9.67
CA SER A 2 -6.59 31.35 9.48
C SER A 2 -7.85 30.43 9.55
N ALA A 3 -8.98 31.00 10.00
CA ALA A 3 -10.27 30.27 10.03
C ALA A 3 -10.61 29.62 8.66
N SER A 4 -10.28 30.29 7.55
CA SER A 4 -10.48 29.79 6.20
C SER A 4 -9.61 28.55 5.86
N ALA A 5 -8.44 28.40 6.45
CA ALA A 5 -7.58 27.23 6.26
C ALA A 5 -8.13 26.02 7.03
N TRP A 6 -8.68 26.28 8.22
CA TRP A 6 -9.34 25.24 9.03
C TRP A 6 -10.58 24.69 8.33
N VAL A 7 -11.45 25.56 7.82
CA VAL A 7 -12.66 25.15 7.09
C VAL A 7 -12.31 24.32 5.84
N ARG A 8 -11.31 24.77 5.05
CA ARG A 8 -10.87 24.02 3.87
C ARG A 8 -10.29 22.64 4.21
N GLY A 9 -9.50 22.53 5.29
CA GLY A 9 -8.97 21.27 5.77
C GLY A 9 -10.09 20.31 6.19
N SER A 10 -11.06 20.78 6.98
CA SER A 10 -12.21 20.00 7.43
C SER A 10 -13.08 19.51 6.27
N LEU A 11 -13.32 20.35 5.26
CA LEU A 11 -14.08 19.97 4.07
C LEU A 11 -13.36 18.89 3.27
N LEU A 12 -12.03 18.97 3.14
CA LEU A 12 -11.25 17.94 2.45
C LEU A 12 -11.31 16.60 3.18
N VAL A 13 -11.15 16.62 4.51
CA VAL A 13 -11.25 15.40 5.34
C VAL A 13 -12.65 14.76 5.22
N LEU A 14 -13.70 15.60 5.23
CA LEU A 14 -15.07 15.15 5.04
C LEU A 14 -15.27 14.53 3.63
N LEU A 15 -14.77 15.20 2.58
CA LEU A 15 -14.84 14.69 1.21
C LEU A 15 -14.15 13.33 1.08
N MET A 16 -12.96 13.17 1.66
CA MET A 16 -12.24 11.89 1.69
C MET A 16 -13.05 10.81 2.44
N GLY A 17 -13.77 11.17 3.49
CA GLY A 17 -14.70 10.28 4.18
C GLY A 17 -15.86 9.83 3.29
N ILE A 18 -16.46 10.77 2.54
CA ILE A 18 -17.53 10.45 1.58
C ILE A 18 -17.03 9.50 0.50
N VAL A 19 -15.85 9.78 -0.08
CA VAL A 19 -15.24 8.88 -1.07
C VAL A 19 -15.06 7.48 -0.48
N SER A 20 -14.53 7.36 0.74
CA SER A 20 -14.34 6.08 1.41
C SER A 20 -15.65 5.33 1.62
N ILE A 21 -16.73 6.02 1.99
CA ILE A 21 -18.06 5.43 2.12
C ILE A 21 -18.55 4.92 0.76
N VAL A 22 -18.42 5.72 -0.30
CA VAL A 22 -18.81 5.32 -1.66
C VAL A 22 -18.04 4.08 -2.10
N GLU A 23 -16.72 4.05 -1.94
CA GLU A 23 -15.88 2.91 -2.29
C GLU A 23 -16.31 1.63 -1.57
N VAL A 24 -16.48 1.69 -0.26
CA VAL A 24 -16.78 0.51 0.55
C VAL A 24 -18.23 0.06 0.36
N THR A 25 -19.21 0.97 0.26
CA THR A 25 -20.61 0.60 0.15
C THR A 25 -21.03 0.24 -1.27
N PHE A 26 -20.67 1.03 -2.29
CA PHE A 26 -21.12 0.76 -3.66
C PHE A 26 -20.22 -0.22 -4.40
N VAL A 27 -18.89 -0.11 -4.25
CA VAL A 27 -17.98 -1.01 -4.93
C VAL A 27 -17.79 -2.28 -4.09
N GLY A 28 -17.54 -2.13 -2.79
CA GLY A 28 -17.35 -3.24 -1.87
C GLY A 28 -18.54 -4.19 -1.81
N ASP A 29 -19.77 -3.67 -1.69
CA ASP A 29 -20.97 -4.50 -1.58
C ASP A 29 -21.24 -5.31 -2.84
N THR A 30 -20.89 -4.81 -4.01
CA THR A 30 -21.04 -5.54 -5.27
C THR A 30 -19.91 -6.53 -5.56
N THR A 31 -18.76 -6.39 -4.91
CA THR A 31 -17.55 -7.19 -5.17
C THR A 31 -17.14 -8.03 -3.98
N ILE A 32 -16.61 -7.37 -2.92
CA ILE A 32 -16.00 -8.02 -1.74
C ILE A 32 -17.06 -8.58 -0.79
N TYR A 33 -18.15 -7.82 -0.58
CA TYR A 33 -19.22 -8.17 0.35
C TYR A 33 -20.40 -8.88 -0.34
N SER A 34 -20.27 -9.24 -1.62
CA SER A 34 -21.20 -10.17 -2.27
C SER A 34 -21.19 -11.50 -1.51
N LEU A 35 -22.31 -12.22 -1.48
CA LEU A 35 -22.44 -13.47 -0.73
C LEU A 35 -21.29 -14.45 -0.90
N LYS A 36 -20.80 -14.60 -2.14
CA LYS A 36 -19.67 -15.51 -2.44
C LYS A 36 -18.35 -15.03 -1.83
N ALA A 37 -18.05 -13.74 -1.94
CA ALA A 37 -16.82 -13.17 -1.40
C ALA A 37 -16.87 -13.04 0.11
N ALA A 38 -18.06 -12.79 0.70
CA ALA A 38 -18.28 -12.77 2.14
C ALA A 38 -17.94 -14.13 2.76
N ASN A 39 -18.44 -15.23 2.18
CA ASN A 39 -18.13 -16.57 2.67
C ASN A 39 -16.64 -16.87 2.63
N ILE A 40 -15.95 -16.52 1.53
CA ILE A 40 -14.50 -16.71 1.44
C ILE A 40 -13.75 -15.91 2.51
N ARG A 41 -14.20 -14.69 2.79
CA ARG A 41 -13.59 -13.83 3.82
C ARG A 41 -13.77 -14.39 5.23
N GLU A 42 -14.95 -14.92 5.54
CA GLU A 42 -15.25 -15.58 6.81
C GLU A 42 -14.44 -16.90 6.93
N GLU A 43 -14.36 -17.70 5.88
CA GLU A 43 -13.51 -18.90 5.86
C GLU A 43 -12.04 -18.60 6.09
N LEU A 44 -11.50 -17.52 5.48
CA LEU A 44 -10.14 -17.07 5.73
C LEU A 44 -9.94 -16.61 7.18
N HIS A 45 -10.92 -15.88 7.74
CA HIS A 45 -10.89 -15.47 9.13
C HIS A 45 -10.81 -16.68 10.06
N GLU A 46 -11.71 -17.64 9.91
CA GLU A 46 -11.77 -18.89 10.68
C GLU A 46 -10.47 -19.71 10.54
N SER A 47 -9.89 -19.72 9.34
CA SER A 47 -8.62 -20.40 9.10
C SER A 47 -7.47 -19.78 9.88
N VAL A 48 -7.38 -18.45 9.92
CA VAL A 48 -6.29 -17.74 10.62
C VAL A 48 -6.48 -17.78 12.13
N VAL A 49 -7.70 -17.52 12.62
CA VAL A 49 -7.95 -17.35 14.06
C VAL A 49 -8.13 -18.69 14.77
N HIS A 50 -8.89 -19.60 14.16
CA HIS A 50 -9.27 -20.88 14.78
C HIS A 50 -8.57 -22.10 14.18
N ASN A 51 -7.61 -21.86 13.25
CA ASN A 51 -6.85 -22.91 12.57
C ASN A 51 -7.75 -23.98 11.89
N LYS A 52 -8.92 -23.53 11.40
CA LYS A 52 -9.84 -24.40 10.69
C LYS A 52 -9.47 -24.45 9.21
N PRO A 53 -9.28 -25.61 8.61
CA PRO A 53 -9.04 -25.69 7.18
C PRO A 53 -10.27 -25.13 6.43
N PRO A 54 -10.08 -24.27 5.42
CA PRO A 54 -11.20 -23.72 4.65
C PRO A 54 -11.96 -24.83 3.94
N ALA A 55 -13.28 -24.74 3.94
CA ALA A 55 -14.18 -25.77 3.41
C ALA A 55 -14.15 -25.86 1.87
N GLY A 56 -13.62 -24.87 1.16
CA GLY A 56 -13.62 -24.77 -0.30
C GLY A 56 -12.31 -25.21 -0.96
N GLY A 57 -12.34 -25.36 -2.30
CA GLY A 57 -11.19 -25.76 -3.14
C GLY A 57 -9.96 -24.86 -3.10
N TRP A 58 -9.99 -23.80 -2.34
CA TRP A 58 -8.88 -22.90 -2.00
C TRP A 58 -7.78 -23.63 -1.22
N ALA A 59 -8.15 -24.53 -0.32
CA ALA A 59 -7.21 -25.37 0.42
C ALA A 59 -6.37 -26.27 -0.50
N ALA A 60 -6.93 -26.64 -1.64
CA ALA A 60 -6.24 -27.48 -2.61
C ALA A 60 -5.10 -26.76 -3.36
N HIS A 61 -5.02 -25.43 -3.30
CA HIS A 61 -4.06 -24.65 -4.07
C HIS A 61 -2.91 -24.07 -3.23
N GLY A 62 -2.70 -24.51 -1.99
CA GLY A 62 -1.57 -24.05 -1.15
C GLY A 62 -1.61 -22.57 -0.73
N ALA A 63 -2.66 -21.84 -1.09
CA ALA A 63 -2.82 -20.43 -0.79
C ALA A 63 -2.95 -20.15 0.71
N ASN A 64 -3.29 -21.16 1.50
CA ASN A 64 -3.59 -21.01 2.93
C ASN A 64 -2.38 -20.67 3.77
N ASP A 65 -1.22 -21.26 3.48
CA ASP A 65 -0.04 -21.08 4.32
C ASP A 65 0.45 -19.63 4.32
N ALA A 66 0.48 -18.98 3.15
CA ALA A 66 0.87 -17.58 3.04
C ALA A 66 -0.14 -16.61 3.67
N MET A 67 -1.40 -17.02 3.84
CA MET A 67 -2.44 -16.20 4.47
C MET A 67 -2.42 -16.30 5.98
N ASN A 68 -2.10 -17.46 6.52
CA ASN A 68 -2.06 -17.71 7.97
C ASN A 68 -1.01 -16.86 8.70
N ILE A 69 0.02 -16.37 8.00
CA ILE A 69 1.03 -15.45 8.55
C ILE A 69 0.54 -14.00 8.67
N ARG A 70 -0.59 -13.64 8.08
CA ARG A 70 -1.15 -12.27 8.07
C ARG A 70 -2.12 -12.09 9.22
N ILE A 71 -1.58 -12.12 10.43
CA ILE A 71 -2.36 -12.29 11.67
C ILE A 71 -3.01 -11.01 12.21
N ALA A 72 -2.41 -9.83 11.97
CA ALA A 72 -2.78 -8.61 12.70
C ALA A 72 -4.26 -8.22 12.51
N ILE A 73 -4.77 -8.25 11.30
CA ILE A 73 -6.16 -7.81 11.03
C ILE A 73 -7.18 -8.89 11.44
N PRO A 74 -7.01 -10.18 11.12
CA PRO A 74 -7.93 -11.21 11.62
C PRO A 74 -8.05 -11.24 13.14
N TYR A 75 -6.93 -11.21 13.87
CA TYR A 75 -6.99 -11.21 15.34
C TYR A 75 -7.56 -9.92 15.91
N LEU A 76 -7.34 -8.76 15.29
CA LEU A 76 -8.01 -7.52 15.67
C LEU A 76 -9.52 -7.63 15.48
N VAL A 77 -9.96 -8.20 14.37
CA VAL A 77 -11.40 -8.39 14.09
C VAL A 77 -12.03 -9.35 15.08
N GLU A 78 -11.34 -10.47 15.40
CA GLU A 78 -11.83 -11.42 16.39
C GLU A 78 -11.98 -10.77 17.78
N PHE A 79 -10.94 -10.08 18.22
CA PHE A 79 -10.99 -9.35 19.48
C PHE A 79 -12.18 -8.37 19.53
N LEU A 80 -12.39 -7.61 18.46
CA LEU A 80 -13.53 -6.69 18.38
C LEU A 80 -14.86 -7.42 18.31
N HIS A 81 -14.92 -8.59 17.67
CA HIS A 81 -16.11 -9.43 17.61
C HIS A 81 -16.50 -9.94 19.00
N GLU A 82 -15.55 -10.48 19.73
CA GLU A 82 -15.75 -10.97 21.10
C GLU A 82 -16.22 -9.85 22.06
N GLU A 83 -15.62 -8.66 21.97
CA GLU A 83 -15.93 -7.54 22.86
C GLU A 83 -17.24 -6.83 22.52
N THR A 84 -17.63 -6.79 21.23
CA THR A 84 -18.79 -5.96 20.81
C THR A 84 -19.98 -6.76 20.34
N GLY A 85 -19.83 -8.04 20.02
CA GLY A 85 -20.85 -8.88 19.38
C GLY A 85 -21.18 -8.48 17.93
N ILE A 86 -20.42 -7.55 17.34
CA ILE A 86 -20.61 -7.14 15.93
C ILE A 86 -20.12 -8.27 15.02
N ARG A 87 -20.86 -8.56 13.94
CA ARG A 87 -20.50 -9.62 13.00
C ARG A 87 -19.12 -9.35 12.35
N VAL A 88 -18.29 -10.40 12.22
CA VAL A 88 -16.95 -10.37 11.62
C VAL A 88 -16.93 -9.60 10.30
N LEU A 89 -17.87 -9.88 9.38
CA LEU A 89 -17.92 -9.21 8.08
C LEU A 89 -18.17 -7.69 8.20
N GLN A 90 -18.99 -7.26 9.15
CA GLN A 90 -19.26 -5.84 9.40
C GLN A 90 -18.02 -5.12 9.96
N LEU A 91 -17.25 -5.80 10.82
CA LEU A 91 -16.00 -5.29 11.34
C LEU A 91 -14.97 -5.11 10.24
N TYR A 92 -14.82 -6.09 9.34
CA TYR A 92 -13.96 -5.94 8.16
C TYR A 92 -14.38 -4.77 7.28
N LYS A 93 -15.69 -4.61 7.05
CA LYS A 93 -16.21 -3.47 6.28
C LYS A 93 -15.88 -2.13 6.95
N GLY A 94 -16.01 -2.06 8.28
CA GLY A 94 -15.63 -0.88 9.05
C GLY A 94 -14.14 -0.59 8.99
N ILE A 95 -13.28 -1.61 9.08
CA ILE A 95 -11.83 -1.48 8.97
C ILE A 95 -11.44 -1.00 7.56
N ASP A 96 -12.00 -1.58 6.49
CA ASP A 96 -11.75 -1.15 5.13
C ASP A 96 -12.11 0.34 4.93
N LEU A 97 -13.26 0.77 5.45
CA LEU A 97 -13.70 2.16 5.40
C LEU A 97 -12.71 3.11 6.10
N ILE A 98 -12.32 2.77 7.33
CA ILE A 98 -11.37 3.58 8.11
C ILE A 98 -10.01 3.61 7.42
N CYS A 99 -9.53 2.47 6.91
CA CYS A 99 -8.24 2.38 6.25
C CYS A 99 -8.20 3.19 4.95
N ILE A 100 -9.24 3.15 4.11
CA ILE A 100 -9.30 3.97 2.88
C ILE A 100 -9.30 5.46 3.25
N TRP A 101 -10.11 5.84 4.22
CA TRP A 101 -10.15 7.23 4.70
C TRP A 101 -8.79 7.70 5.21
N LEU A 102 -8.15 6.92 6.08
CA LEU A 102 -6.81 7.23 6.58
C LEU A 102 -5.78 7.25 5.46
N ALA A 103 -5.83 6.33 4.51
CA ALA A 103 -4.91 6.30 3.37
C ALA A 103 -4.97 7.60 2.57
N LEU A 104 -6.17 8.11 2.26
CA LEU A 104 -6.35 9.36 1.54
C LEU A 104 -5.84 10.56 2.33
N ILE A 105 -6.11 10.63 3.64
CA ILE A 105 -5.63 11.72 4.52
C ILE A 105 -4.10 11.70 4.61
N ILE A 106 -3.51 10.55 4.87
CA ILE A 106 -2.05 10.39 5.01
C ILE A 106 -1.37 10.71 3.67
N PHE A 107 -1.92 10.24 2.57
CA PHE A 107 -1.37 10.49 1.24
C PHE A 107 -1.42 11.98 0.89
N PHE A 108 -2.54 12.65 1.16
CA PHE A 108 -2.65 14.11 1.01
C PHE A 108 -1.63 14.85 1.87
N ALA A 109 -1.52 14.49 3.15
CA ALA A 109 -0.57 15.13 4.08
C ALA A 109 0.88 14.94 3.61
N TYR A 110 1.26 13.72 3.23
CA TYR A 110 2.57 13.39 2.69
C TYR A 110 2.93 14.23 1.45
N LEU A 111 2.00 14.34 0.50
CA LEU A 111 2.22 15.15 -0.71
C LEU A 111 2.25 16.65 -0.41
N SER A 112 1.44 17.13 0.53
CA SER A 112 1.34 18.55 0.88
C SER A 112 2.60 19.12 1.52
N GLU A 113 3.54 18.29 1.97
CA GLU A 113 4.87 18.75 2.40
C GLU A 113 5.70 19.34 1.25
N GLN A 114 5.42 18.95 -0.01
CA GLN A 114 6.26 19.25 -1.16
C GLN A 114 5.52 19.93 -2.30
N PHE A 115 4.23 19.71 -2.35
CA PHE A 115 3.36 20.17 -3.43
C PHE A 115 2.31 21.13 -2.90
N THR A 116 1.67 21.85 -3.79
CA THR A 116 0.53 22.68 -3.43
C THR A 116 -0.67 21.81 -3.04
N SER A 117 -1.59 22.35 -2.23
CA SER A 117 -2.81 21.61 -1.87
C SER A 117 -3.65 21.19 -3.09
N ARG A 118 -3.57 21.95 -4.20
CA ARG A 118 -4.27 21.58 -5.45
C ARG A 118 -3.65 20.35 -6.10
N GLU A 119 -2.33 20.29 -6.21
CA GLU A 119 -1.61 19.13 -6.75
C GLU A 119 -1.78 17.90 -5.89
N SER A 120 -1.69 18.07 -4.56
CA SER A 120 -1.93 16.98 -3.61
C SER A 120 -3.36 16.45 -3.71
N ALA A 121 -4.35 17.34 -3.86
CA ALA A 121 -5.74 16.95 -4.07
C ALA A 121 -5.94 16.22 -5.41
N LEU A 122 -5.30 16.68 -6.48
CA LEU A 122 -5.36 15.99 -7.79
C LEU A 122 -4.81 14.56 -7.70
N ALA A 123 -3.66 14.39 -7.05
CA ALA A 123 -3.09 13.06 -6.85
C ALA A 123 -3.99 12.16 -5.97
N CYS A 124 -4.63 12.73 -4.93
CA CYS A 124 -5.60 11.99 -4.11
C CYS A 124 -6.85 11.61 -4.90
N LEU A 125 -7.37 12.49 -5.75
CA LEU A 125 -8.50 12.18 -6.64
C LEU A 125 -8.15 11.08 -7.62
N TYR A 126 -6.95 11.13 -8.21
CA TYR A 126 -6.45 10.06 -9.07
C TYR A 126 -6.37 8.73 -8.31
N PHE A 127 -5.81 8.76 -7.09
CA PHE A 127 -5.71 7.56 -6.27
C PHE A 127 -7.10 7.02 -5.90
N ALA A 128 -8.03 7.87 -5.48
CA ALA A 128 -9.41 7.49 -5.22
C ALA A 128 -10.08 6.86 -6.45
N ALA A 129 -9.86 7.40 -7.65
CA ALA A 129 -10.42 6.86 -8.89
C ALA A 129 -9.88 5.46 -9.25
N ILE A 130 -8.69 5.07 -8.74
CA ILE A 130 -8.10 3.74 -8.96
C ILE A 130 -8.53 2.74 -7.89
N LEU A 131 -8.85 3.20 -6.68
CA LEU A 131 -9.25 2.30 -5.58
C LEU A 131 -10.33 1.28 -5.96
N PRO A 132 -11.38 1.61 -6.76
CA PRO A 132 -12.37 0.63 -7.21
C PRO A 132 -11.75 -0.57 -7.93
N LEU A 133 -10.69 -0.36 -8.71
CA LEU A 133 -10.00 -1.45 -9.40
C LEU A 133 -9.34 -2.44 -8.43
N THR A 134 -9.00 -1.98 -7.22
CA THR A 134 -8.41 -2.82 -6.19
C THR A 134 -9.44 -3.71 -5.49
N PHE A 135 -10.74 -3.48 -5.71
CA PHE A 135 -11.83 -4.34 -5.26
C PHE A 135 -12.27 -5.34 -6.33
N ALA A 136 -11.89 -5.12 -7.61
CA ALA A 136 -12.11 -6.08 -8.66
C ALA A 136 -11.19 -7.29 -8.48
N LEU A 137 -11.55 -8.45 -8.99
CA LEU A 137 -10.78 -9.69 -9.00
C LEU A 137 -10.16 -10.05 -7.63
N HIS A 138 -10.56 -11.14 -7.01
CA HIS A 138 -9.96 -11.69 -5.78
C HIS A 138 -9.84 -10.72 -4.59
N ALA A 139 -10.75 -9.74 -4.47
CA ALA A 139 -10.70 -8.69 -3.47
C ALA A 139 -11.10 -9.11 -2.03
N TYR A 140 -11.13 -10.38 -1.73
CA TYR A 140 -11.51 -10.92 -0.41
C TYR A 140 -10.40 -10.86 0.65
N HIS A 141 -9.24 -10.32 0.33
CA HIS A 141 -8.13 -10.24 1.28
C HIS A 141 -8.35 -9.09 2.30
N PRO A 142 -8.56 -9.42 3.58
CA PRO A 142 -9.02 -8.43 4.56
C PRO A 142 -7.95 -7.45 5.05
N TYR A 143 -6.70 -7.65 4.68
CA TYR A 143 -5.55 -6.89 5.17
C TYR A 143 -5.01 -5.87 4.16
N ASP A 144 -5.47 -5.88 2.91
CA ASP A 144 -4.86 -5.05 1.86
C ASP A 144 -5.01 -3.54 2.12
N ARG A 145 -6.13 -3.09 2.70
CA ARG A 145 -6.36 -1.67 3.00
C ARG A 145 -5.53 -1.21 4.20
N ALA A 146 -5.41 -2.04 5.23
CA ALA A 146 -4.55 -1.76 6.36
C ALA A 146 -3.06 -1.76 5.96
N SER A 147 -2.66 -2.68 5.08
CA SER A 147 -1.32 -2.70 4.50
C SER A 147 -1.01 -1.39 3.76
N LEU A 148 -1.96 -0.88 2.94
CA LEU A 148 -1.79 0.40 2.25
C LEU A 148 -1.53 1.56 3.22
N VAL A 149 -2.27 1.65 4.31
CA VAL A 149 -2.06 2.67 5.36
C VAL A 149 -0.66 2.54 5.96
N ALA A 150 -0.24 1.32 6.30
CA ALA A 150 1.07 1.06 6.88
C ALA A 150 2.20 1.41 5.89
N TRP A 151 2.06 1.08 4.61
CA TRP A 151 3.01 1.47 3.57
C TRP A 151 3.12 2.98 3.41
N LEU A 152 2.00 3.71 3.36
CA LEU A 152 1.99 5.17 3.29
C LEU A 152 2.72 5.82 4.46
N LEU A 153 2.44 5.35 5.68
CA LEU A 153 3.13 5.84 6.88
C LEU A 153 4.62 5.50 6.85
N ALA A 154 4.99 4.30 6.40
CA ALA A 154 6.40 3.90 6.28
C ALA A 154 7.14 4.76 5.26
N ILE A 155 6.56 5.00 4.08
CA ILE A 155 7.11 5.88 3.05
C ILE A 155 7.32 7.30 3.60
N TRP A 156 6.32 7.84 4.31
CA TRP A 156 6.40 9.17 4.92
C TRP A 156 7.50 9.23 5.98
N CYS A 157 7.54 8.26 6.90
CA CYS A 157 8.59 8.18 7.93
C CYS A 157 9.99 7.98 7.33
N ALA A 158 10.11 7.18 6.27
CA ALA A 158 11.37 6.97 5.56
C ALA A 158 11.86 8.27 4.93
N ARG A 159 10.98 9.02 4.27
CA ARG A 159 11.32 10.31 3.68
C ARG A 159 11.72 11.34 4.74
N ALA A 160 11.02 11.39 5.87
CA ALA A 160 11.33 12.26 6.99
C ALA A 160 12.61 11.84 7.76
N ARG A 161 13.24 10.73 7.37
CA ARG A 161 14.43 10.14 8.02
C ARG A 161 14.23 9.77 9.48
N HIS A 162 13.01 9.53 9.91
CA HIS A 162 12.66 9.16 11.28
C HIS A 162 12.79 7.65 11.48
N PHE A 163 14.02 7.16 11.73
CA PHE A 163 14.33 5.74 11.84
C PHE A 163 13.40 4.98 12.79
N TRP A 164 13.23 5.46 14.03
CA TRP A 164 12.41 4.76 15.01
C TRP A 164 10.93 4.69 14.66
N LYS A 165 10.37 5.79 14.11
CA LYS A 165 8.98 5.79 13.63
C LYS A 165 8.82 4.86 12.43
N PHE A 166 9.77 4.90 11.50
CA PHE A 166 9.83 4.00 10.37
C PHE A 166 9.87 2.53 10.82
N SER A 167 10.77 2.20 11.78
CA SER A 167 10.92 0.84 12.29
C SER A 167 9.64 0.34 12.98
N ALA A 168 9.00 1.17 13.81
CA ALA A 168 7.74 0.81 14.46
C ALA A 168 6.62 0.54 13.43
N VAL A 169 6.50 1.41 12.41
CA VAL A 169 5.50 1.21 11.35
C VAL A 169 5.82 -0.03 10.51
N ALA A 170 7.09 -0.28 10.17
CA ALA A 170 7.49 -1.46 9.41
C ALA A 170 7.24 -2.77 10.17
N LEU A 171 7.43 -2.77 11.50
CA LEU A 171 7.07 -3.90 12.37
C LEU A 171 5.57 -4.20 12.35
N VAL A 172 4.74 -3.18 12.45
CA VAL A 172 3.27 -3.36 12.32
C VAL A 172 2.90 -3.82 10.91
N ALA A 173 3.52 -3.23 9.89
CA ALA A 173 3.24 -3.55 8.50
C ALA A 173 3.51 -5.02 8.16
N VAL A 174 4.62 -5.61 8.65
CA VAL A 174 4.93 -7.03 8.38
C VAL A 174 3.94 -7.99 9.04
N LEU A 175 3.36 -7.62 10.19
CA LEU A 175 2.29 -8.40 10.84
C LEU A 175 0.95 -8.31 10.10
N ILE A 176 0.72 -7.19 9.40
CA ILE A 176 -0.45 -7.03 8.53
C ILE A 176 -0.24 -7.82 7.24
N LYS A 177 0.93 -7.62 6.59
CA LYS A 177 1.26 -8.26 5.33
C LYS A 177 2.77 -8.35 5.14
N TYR A 178 3.27 -9.54 4.92
CA TYR A 178 4.71 -9.82 4.90
C TYR A 178 5.47 -9.12 3.76
N ASP A 179 4.81 -8.62 2.71
CA ASP A 179 5.45 -7.85 1.64
C ASP A 179 6.16 -6.57 2.16
N ALA A 180 5.78 -6.09 3.33
CA ALA A 180 6.45 -4.99 4.02
C ALA A 180 7.92 -5.28 4.40
N ILE A 181 8.39 -6.54 4.29
CA ILE A 181 9.78 -6.93 4.53
C ILE A 181 10.78 -6.20 3.60
N VAL A 182 10.30 -5.70 2.46
CA VAL A 182 11.14 -4.94 1.51
C VAL A 182 11.33 -3.46 1.87
N LEU A 183 10.51 -2.91 2.81
CA LEU A 183 10.55 -1.49 3.20
C LEU A 183 11.93 -0.98 3.65
N PRO A 184 12.78 -1.75 4.37
CA PRO A 184 14.14 -1.33 4.70
C PRO A 184 14.98 -0.96 3.48
N GLY A 185 14.73 -1.60 2.32
CA GLY A 185 15.37 -1.25 1.05
C GLY A 185 15.03 0.17 0.60
N LEU A 186 13.76 0.58 0.72
CA LEU A 186 13.34 1.97 0.42
C LEU A 186 14.01 2.97 1.38
N TYR A 187 14.05 2.66 2.67
CA TYR A 187 14.69 3.51 3.67
C TYR A 187 16.18 3.74 3.35
N PHE A 188 16.89 2.68 2.96
CA PHE A 188 18.28 2.77 2.51
C PHE A 188 18.42 3.58 1.24
N LEU A 189 17.78 3.17 0.16
CA LEU A 189 17.91 3.79 -1.18
C LEU A 189 17.53 5.27 -1.17
N GLY A 190 16.48 5.62 -0.42
CA GLY A 190 15.97 6.98 -0.35
C GLY A 190 16.86 7.95 0.44
N ASN A 191 17.66 7.45 1.38
CA ASN A 191 18.39 8.30 2.33
C ASN A 191 19.91 8.16 2.27
N ALA A 192 20.45 7.11 1.64
CA ALA A 192 21.87 6.89 1.52
C ALA A 192 22.53 7.89 0.56
N THR A 193 23.58 8.57 1.02
CA THR A 193 24.48 9.38 0.21
C THR A 193 25.89 8.81 0.33
N PRO A 194 26.87 9.21 -0.50
CA PRO A 194 28.25 8.76 -0.37
C PRO A 194 28.83 8.94 1.04
N GLN A 195 28.36 9.95 1.78
CA GLN A 195 28.83 10.25 3.15
C GLN A 195 28.06 9.48 4.23
N THR A 196 26.81 9.11 3.99
CA THR A 196 25.91 8.56 5.01
C THR A 196 25.51 7.10 4.77
N TRP A 197 25.93 6.48 3.68
CA TRP A 197 25.48 5.15 3.26
C TRP A 197 25.68 4.06 4.32
N ARG A 198 26.82 4.10 5.06
CA ARG A 198 27.09 3.12 6.13
C ARG A 198 26.04 3.16 7.24
N LYS A 199 25.65 4.39 7.66
CA LYS A 199 24.60 4.61 8.67
C LYS A 199 23.28 4.01 8.19
N TYR A 200 22.82 4.40 6.99
CA TYR A 200 21.54 3.93 6.48
C TYR A 200 21.53 2.45 6.14
N LEU A 201 22.68 1.90 5.69
CA LEU A 201 22.84 0.47 5.47
C LEU A 201 22.71 -0.30 6.80
N SER A 202 23.41 0.12 7.85
CA SER A 202 23.32 -0.56 9.15
C SER A 202 21.92 -0.48 9.76
N GLN A 203 21.25 0.66 9.67
CA GLN A 203 19.88 0.83 10.11
C GLN A 203 18.90 -0.06 9.33
N SER A 204 18.99 -0.05 8.00
CA SER A 204 18.14 -0.87 7.14
C SER A 204 18.39 -2.36 7.33
N PHE A 205 19.64 -2.75 7.50
CA PHE A 205 20.01 -4.13 7.76
C PHE A 205 19.49 -4.62 9.12
N ALA A 206 19.62 -3.81 10.17
CA ALA A 206 19.11 -4.15 11.50
C ALA A 206 17.60 -4.38 11.49
N ILE A 207 16.82 -3.44 10.93
CA ILE A 207 15.37 -3.62 10.84
C ILE A 207 14.99 -4.75 9.87
N GLY A 208 15.72 -4.91 8.76
CA GLY A 208 15.52 -5.99 7.81
C GLY A 208 15.68 -7.37 8.44
N ILE A 209 16.71 -7.57 9.29
CA ILE A 209 16.89 -8.82 10.05
C ILE A 209 15.71 -9.04 11.01
N ILE A 210 15.28 -8.01 11.73
CA ILE A 210 14.15 -8.13 12.66
C ILE A 210 12.88 -8.54 11.92
N LEU A 211 12.55 -7.86 10.78
CA LEU A 211 11.37 -8.19 9.99
C LEU A 211 11.44 -9.60 9.42
N LEU A 212 12.62 -10.00 8.91
CA LEU A 212 12.85 -11.35 8.41
C LEU A 212 12.69 -12.40 9.50
N THR A 213 13.22 -12.14 10.71
CA THR A 213 13.08 -13.05 11.85
C THR A 213 11.63 -13.22 12.25
N ILE A 214 10.85 -12.12 12.30
CA ILE A 214 9.41 -12.17 12.57
C ILE A 214 8.69 -12.98 11.48
N PHE A 215 8.96 -12.69 10.22
CA PHE A 215 8.37 -13.41 9.09
C PHE A 215 8.67 -14.91 9.17
N LEU A 216 9.95 -15.29 9.31
CA LEU A 216 10.36 -16.70 9.39
C LEU A 216 9.80 -17.38 10.64
N GLY A 217 9.74 -16.68 11.78
CA GLY A 217 9.14 -17.18 13.01
C GLY A 217 7.66 -17.46 12.84
N LEU A 218 6.89 -16.53 12.28
CA LEU A 218 5.46 -16.72 12.00
C LEU A 218 5.25 -17.82 10.96
N PHE A 219 6.07 -17.84 9.92
CA PHE A 219 6.03 -18.89 8.90
C PHE A 219 6.22 -20.27 9.54
N TRP A 220 7.27 -20.44 10.32
CA TRP A 220 7.56 -21.71 10.98
C TRP A 220 6.50 -22.16 12.00
N LEU A 221 5.90 -21.19 12.74
CA LEU A 221 4.89 -21.46 13.75
C LEU A 221 3.49 -21.75 13.17
N LEU A 222 3.14 -21.11 12.05
CA LEU A 222 1.75 -21.10 11.56
C LEU A 222 1.56 -21.89 10.26
N THR A 223 2.64 -22.24 9.56
CA THR A 223 2.57 -23.02 8.31
C THR A 223 3.29 -24.34 8.47
N GLY A 224 2.57 -25.43 8.30
CA GLY A 224 3.15 -26.77 8.48
C GLY A 224 4.02 -27.24 7.31
N SER A 225 3.82 -26.70 6.11
CA SER A 225 4.54 -27.07 4.89
C SER A 225 4.47 -25.97 3.84
N TYR A 226 5.58 -25.75 3.16
CA TYR A 226 5.64 -24.82 2.02
C TYR A 226 5.25 -25.57 0.73
N VAL A 227 4.13 -25.18 0.14
CA VAL A 227 3.80 -25.60 -1.22
C VAL A 227 4.52 -24.69 -2.20
N ARG A 228 5.47 -25.22 -2.92
CA ARG A 228 6.23 -24.50 -3.94
C ARG A 228 5.31 -24.19 -5.12
N GLU A 229 4.96 -22.93 -5.31
CA GLU A 229 4.32 -22.48 -6.56
C GLU A 229 5.30 -22.62 -7.72
N ASP A 230 4.79 -22.95 -8.91
CA ASP A 230 5.61 -22.94 -10.12
C ASP A 230 5.74 -21.49 -10.61
N TYR A 231 6.80 -20.82 -10.14
CA TYR A 231 7.07 -19.43 -10.50
C TYR A 231 7.27 -19.25 -12.01
N MET A 232 7.71 -20.25 -12.75
CA MET A 232 7.90 -20.15 -14.19
C MET A 232 6.56 -20.04 -14.91
N ASP A 233 5.58 -20.85 -14.53
CA ASP A 233 4.22 -20.76 -15.08
C ASP A 233 3.56 -19.43 -14.73
N GLN A 234 3.79 -18.93 -13.53
CA GLN A 234 3.30 -17.61 -13.10
C GLN A 234 3.89 -16.48 -13.94
N ILE A 235 5.21 -16.48 -14.16
CA ILE A 235 5.91 -15.52 -15.01
C ILE A 235 5.35 -15.57 -16.45
N LEU A 236 5.27 -16.76 -17.03
CA LEU A 236 4.75 -16.93 -18.40
C LEU A 236 3.30 -16.45 -18.53
N ARG A 237 2.45 -16.73 -17.54
CA ARG A 237 1.07 -16.24 -17.48
C ARG A 237 1.03 -14.73 -17.44
N ASN A 238 1.80 -14.09 -16.57
CA ASN A 238 1.85 -12.65 -16.45
C ASN A 238 2.34 -11.99 -17.74
N PHE A 239 3.39 -12.52 -18.37
CA PHE A 239 3.87 -12.02 -19.66
C PHE A 239 2.83 -12.15 -20.77
N LYS A 240 2.15 -13.29 -20.87
CA LYS A 240 1.07 -13.50 -21.87
C LYS A 240 -0.05 -12.46 -21.68
N MET A 241 -0.44 -12.19 -20.43
CA MET A 241 -1.46 -11.19 -20.14
C MET A 241 -1.00 -9.77 -20.46
N MET A 242 0.23 -9.41 -20.12
CA MET A 242 0.79 -8.08 -20.42
C MET A 242 0.84 -7.81 -21.93
N ILE A 243 1.21 -8.80 -22.74
CA ILE A 243 1.31 -8.65 -24.20
C ILE A 243 -0.06 -8.70 -24.85
N GLY A 244 -0.93 -9.62 -24.43
CA GLY A 244 -2.22 -9.88 -25.08
C GLY A 244 -3.29 -8.82 -24.79
N THR A 245 -3.20 -8.14 -23.63
CA THR A 245 -4.24 -7.22 -23.15
C THR A 245 -3.69 -5.87 -22.71
N ALA A 246 -2.48 -5.50 -23.15
CA ALA A 246 -1.73 -4.35 -22.64
C ALA A 246 -2.50 -3.01 -22.61
N ILE A 247 -3.38 -2.77 -23.59
CA ILE A 247 -4.14 -1.51 -23.70
C ILE A 247 -5.30 -1.47 -22.67
N PHE A 248 -5.93 -2.63 -22.40
CA PHE A 248 -7.13 -2.72 -21.55
C PHE A 248 -6.86 -3.37 -20.20
N TYR A 249 -5.61 -3.67 -19.92
CA TYR A 249 -5.22 -4.35 -18.71
C TYR A 249 -5.32 -3.39 -17.49
N PRO A 250 -6.07 -3.74 -16.43
CA PRO A 250 -6.29 -2.84 -15.30
C PRO A 250 -5.04 -2.22 -14.69
N PRO A 251 -3.92 -2.94 -14.46
CA PRO A 251 -2.68 -2.36 -13.99
C PRO A 251 -2.11 -1.30 -14.94
N THR A 252 -2.16 -1.51 -16.26
CA THR A 252 -1.69 -0.53 -17.24
C THR A 252 -2.51 0.75 -17.17
N LEU A 253 -3.83 0.64 -17.01
CA LEU A 253 -4.71 1.80 -16.83
C LEU A 253 -4.43 2.52 -15.51
N ALA A 254 -4.22 1.75 -14.44
CA ALA A 254 -3.99 2.30 -13.11
C ALA A 254 -2.60 2.94 -12.95
N PHE A 255 -1.56 2.36 -13.53
CA PHE A 255 -0.17 2.75 -13.26
C PHE A 255 0.56 3.35 -14.46
N GLY A 256 0.07 3.12 -15.69
CA GLY A 256 0.74 3.61 -16.91
C GLY A 256 0.97 5.11 -16.92
N LEU A 257 -0.04 5.91 -16.60
CA LEU A 257 0.10 7.37 -16.53
C LEU A 257 1.05 7.82 -15.40
N PRO A 258 0.93 7.35 -14.15
CA PRO A 258 1.90 7.65 -13.10
C PRO A 258 3.33 7.28 -13.44
N VAL A 259 3.57 6.14 -14.08
CA VAL A 259 4.91 5.69 -14.50
C VAL A 259 5.50 6.64 -15.53
N VAL A 260 4.74 6.95 -16.61
CA VAL A 260 5.20 7.90 -17.65
C VAL A 260 5.52 9.26 -17.05
N LEU A 261 4.62 9.80 -16.23
CA LEU A 261 4.83 11.09 -15.57
C LEU A 261 6.04 11.03 -14.61
N ALA A 262 6.24 9.94 -13.85
CA ALA A 262 7.38 9.80 -12.95
C ALA A 262 8.71 9.74 -13.72
N ILE A 263 8.75 9.07 -14.87
CA ILE A 263 9.93 9.07 -15.75
C ILE A 263 10.23 10.48 -16.26
N LEU A 264 9.21 11.20 -16.74
CA LEU A 264 9.36 12.60 -17.18
C LEU A 264 9.81 13.52 -16.04
N GLY A 265 9.36 13.26 -14.82
CA GLY A 265 9.69 13.99 -13.60
C GLY A 265 11.04 13.64 -12.99
N TYR A 266 11.70 12.56 -13.43
CA TYR A 266 12.90 12.00 -12.80
C TYR A 266 14.00 13.04 -12.57
N LYS A 267 14.31 13.87 -13.58
CA LYS A 267 15.38 14.88 -13.49
C LYS A 267 15.05 16.03 -12.52
N SER A 268 13.77 16.37 -12.35
CA SER A 268 13.28 17.42 -11.43
C SER A 268 12.93 16.89 -10.04
N SER A 269 13.03 15.57 -9.82
CA SER A 269 12.80 14.90 -8.56
C SER A 269 14.03 14.97 -7.65
N ASP A 270 13.79 15.03 -6.33
CA ASP A 270 14.86 14.89 -5.33
C ASP A 270 15.37 13.44 -5.24
N GLN A 271 16.36 13.21 -4.38
CA GLN A 271 16.98 11.90 -4.21
C GLN A 271 15.97 10.84 -3.76
N PHE A 272 15.11 11.15 -2.78
CA PHE A 272 14.13 10.19 -2.26
C PHE A 272 13.10 9.79 -3.34
N MET A 273 12.57 10.76 -4.06
CA MET A 273 11.64 10.49 -5.17
C MET A 273 12.27 9.63 -6.26
N ARG A 274 13.53 9.90 -6.65
CA ARG A 274 14.26 9.08 -7.62
C ARG A 274 14.47 7.65 -7.13
N ALA A 275 14.85 7.49 -5.87
CA ALA A 275 14.96 6.18 -5.22
C ALA A 275 13.63 5.45 -5.16
N SER A 276 12.53 6.16 -4.91
CA SER A 276 11.16 5.59 -4.90
C SER A 276 10.75 5.07 -6.28
N ILE A 277 11.15 5.72 -7.38
CA ILE A 277 10.91 5.20 -8.74
C ILE A 277 11.65 3.86 -8.95
N TRP A 278 12.94 3.80 -8.60
CA TRP A 278 13.72 2.55 -8.70
C TRP A 278 13.15 1.45 -7.82
N PHE A 279 12.75 1.81 -6.61
CA PHE A 279 12.14 0.87 -5.67
C PHE A 279 10.79 0.36 -6.18
N ALA A 280 9.96 1.23 -6.77
CA ALA A 280 8.70 0.85 -7.42
C ALA A 280 8.95 -0.11 -8.60
N GLY A 281 9.98 0.15 -9.41
CA GLY A 281 10.40 -0.76 -10.49
C GLY A 281 10.83 -2.14 -9.97
N MET A 282 11.59 -2.18 -8.87
CA MET A 282 11.97 -3.43 -8.21
C MET A 282 10.73 -4.21 -7.70
N ILE A 283 9.80 -3.52 -7.06
CA ILE A 283 8.54 -4.13 -6.60
C ILE A 283 7.74 -4.65 -7.78
N ALA A 284 7.62 -3.89 -8.89
CA ALA A 284 6.91 -4.34 -10.07
C ALA A 284 7.50 -5.64 -10.64
N VAL A 285 8.85 -5.76 -10.67
CA VAL A 285 9.51 -7.02 -11.06
C VAL A 285 9.16 -8.16 -10.11
N ILE A 286 9.19 -7.93 -8.79
CA ILE A 286 8.80 -8.94 -7.79
C ILE A 286 7.35 -9.37 -7.99
N LEU A 287 6.45 -8.43 -8.25
CA LEU A 287 5.04 -8.74 -8.49
C LEU A 287 4.84 -9.55 -9.76
N ILE A 288 5.57 -9.26 -10.84
CA ILE A 288 5.52 -10.05 -12.08
C ILE A 288 5.96 -11.51 -11.84
N VAL A 289 6.94 -11.72 -10.97
CA VAL A 289 7.50 -13.05 -10.67
C VAL A 289 6.64 -13.82 -9.67
N ALA A 290 6.16 -13.15 -8.62
CA ALA A 290 5.64 -13.81 -7.42
C ALA A 290 4.11 -13.71 -7.27
N VAL A 291 3.41 -12.86 -8.05
CA VAL A 291 1.98 -12.58 -7.87
C VAL A 291 1.25 -12.55 -9.20
N ASN A 292 -0.07 -12.71 -9.18
CA ASN A 292 -0.91 -12.43 -10.34
C ASN A 292 -0.88 -10.92 -10.64
N PHE A 293 -0.19 -10.53 -11.68
CA PHE A 293 -0.04 -9.12 -12.07
C PHE A 293 -1.37 -8.45 -12.50
N GLU A 294 -2.43 -9.21 -12.69
CA GLU A 294 -3.79 -8.69 -12.93
C GLU A 294 -4.46 -8.13 -11.66
N GLU A 295 -3.89 -8.45 -10.49
CA GLU A 295 -4.46 -8.07 -9.20
C GLU A 295 -4.00 -6.67 -8.78
N VAL A 296 -4.67 -5.62 -9.28
CA VAL A 296 -4.35 -4.19 -8.99
C VAL A 296 -4.17 -3.91 -7.49
N ARG A 297 -4.84 -4.68 -6.62
CA ARG A 297 -4.69 -4.56 -5.17
C ARG A 297 -3.27 -4.83 -4.66
N CYS A 298 -2.52 -5.71 -5.33
CA CYS A 298 -1.14 -6.00 -4.96
C CYS A 298 -0.18 -4.87 -5.34
N GLU A 299 -0.59 -4.06 -6.29
CA GLU A 299 0.19 -2.97 -6.88
C GLU A 299 -0.17 -1.59 -6.30
N GLN A 300 -1.22 -1.50 -5.48
CA GLN A 300 -1.73 -0.22 -4.96
C GLN A 300 -0.65 0.63 -4.26
N MET A 301 0.39 0.01 -3.70
CA MET A 301 1.52 0.69 -3.06
C MET A 301 2.46 1.39 -4.05
N LEU A 302 2.38 1.07 -5.36
CA LEU A 302 3.18 1.75 -6.38
C LEU A 302 2.76 3.22 -6.54
N ILE A 303 1.48 3.55 -6.33
CA ILE A 303 0.99 4.93 -6.46
C ILE A 303 1.68 5.88 -5.49
N PRO A 304 1.71 5.63 -4.17
CA PRO A 304 2.42 6.50 -3.24
C PRO A 304 3.92 6.66 -3.55
N LEU A 305 4.55 5.63 -4.10
CA LEU A 305 5.96 5.67 -4.49
C LEU A 305 6.20 6.53 -5.73
N LEU A 306 5.30 6.48 -6.71
CA LEU A 306 5.43 7.16 -8.00
C LEU A 306 4.86 8.59 -7.99
N ALA A 307 3.81 8.84 -7.20
CA ALA A 307 3.06 10.08 -7.26
C ALA A 307 3.90 11.36 -7.07
N PRO A 308 4.87 11.44 -6.13
CA PRO A 308 5.69 12.65 -6.01
C PRO A 308 6.47 12.96 -7.28
N ALA A 309 7.08 11.96 -7.89
CA ALA A 309 7.82 12.13 -9.14
C ALA A 309 6.88 12.38 -10.34
N ALA A 310 5.70 11.77 -10.35
CA ALA A 310 4.68 12.01 -11.36
C ALA A 310 4.17 13.46 -11.32
N LEU A 311 3.96 14.04 -10.14
CA LEU A 311 3.65 15.46 -9.99
C LEU A 311 4.78 16.37 -10.49
N CYS A 312 6.05 16.00 -10.28
CA CYS A 312 7.18 16.71 -10.90
C CYS A 312 7.13 16.64 -12.43
N GLY A 313 6.76 15.49 -12.99
CA GLY A 313 6.56 15.31 -14.44
C GLY A 313 5.43 16.16 -14.98
N LEU A 314 4.30 16.20 -14.28
CA LEU A 314 3.16 17.03 -14.64
C LEU A 314 3.53 18.52 -14.66
N ARG A 315 4.22 19.02 -13.64
CA ARG A 315 4.74 20.40 -13.63
C ARG A 315 5.61 20.71 -14.82
N ARG A 316 6.50 19.77 -15.19
CA ARG A 316 7.36 19.94 -16.35
C ARG A 316 6.57 20.06 -17.64
N ILE A 317 5.51 19.27 -17.82
CA ILE A 317 4.62 19.35 -19.00
C ILE A 317 3.90 20.71 -19.04
N LEU A 318 3.48 21.18 -17.86
CA LEU A 318 2.77 22.48 -17.73
C LEU A 318 3.69 23.70 -17.76
N GLY A 319 5.02 23.51 -17.91
CA GLY A 319 6.00 24.59 -17.94
C GLY A 319 6.24 25.25 -16.56
N GLU A 320 5.84 24.61 -15.47
CA GLU A 320 6.06 25.13 -14.11
C GLU A 320 7.46 24.77 -13.58
N PRO A 321 8.07 25.64 -12.75
CA PRO A 321 9.38 25.37 -12.15
C PRO A 321 9.34 24.11 -11.28
N GLY A 322 10.36 23.25 -11.43
CA GLY A 322 10.50 21.98 -10.70
C GLY A 322 10.54 22.17 -9.17
N ALA A 323 10.21 21.10 -8.43
CA ALA A 323 10.17 21.11 -6.96
C ALA A 323 11.54 21.47 -6.32
N SER A 324 12.65 21.17 -6.99
CA SER A 324 14.01 21.49 -6.52
C SER A 324 14.37 22.98 -6.55
N GLN A 325 13.60 23.80 -7.26
CA GLN A 325 13.83 25.26 -7.36
C GLN A 325 12.98 26.07 -6.38
N ARG A 326 12.02 25.46 -5.71
CA ARG A 326 11.29 26.13 -4.61
C ARG A 326 12.08 25.95 -3.32
N GLN A 327 12.49 27.07 -2.70
CA GLN A 327 13.04 27.05 -1.36
C GLN A 327 12.08 26.26 -0.43
N PRO A 328 12.61 25.36 0.42
CA PRO A 328 11.78 24.67 1.39
C PRO A 328 11.01 25.71 2.20
N ARG A 329 9.68 25.61 2.23
CA ARG A 329 8.89 26.41 3.17
C ARG A 329 9.47 26.19 4.55
N PRO A 330 9.77 27.26 5.32
CA PRO A 330 10.20 27.08 6.69
C PRO A 330 9.19 26.17 7.36
N ALA A 331 9.69 25.11 7.98
CA ALA A 331 8.86 24.16 8.70
C ALA A 331 8.14 24.96 9.80
N ASN A 332 6.90 25.37 9.52
CA ASN A 332 6.00 25.78 10.58
C ASN A 332 5.85 24.51 11.41
N THR A 333 6.61 24.47 12.47
CA THR A 333 6.52 23.51 13.54
C THR A 333 5.05 23.35 13.90
N LEU A 334 4.42 22.28 13.42
CA LEU A 334 3.24 21.73 14.04
C LEU A 334 3.69 21.28 15.43
N GLN A 335 3.69 22.20 16.38
CA GLN A 335 3.61 21.86 17.78
C GLN A 335 2.22 21.23 17.96
N ILE A 336 2.19 19.91 18.02
CA ILE A 336 1.09 19.13 18.57
C ILE A 336 1.40 18.88 20.03
#